data_fa63d821c1d8ae84824cc2cf4c434611
#
_entry.id   fa63d821c1d8ae84824cc2cf4c434611
#
_cell.length_a   1.000
_cell.length_b   1.000
_cell.length_c   1.000
_cell.angle_alpha   90.00
_cell.angle_beta   90.00
_cell.angle_gamma   90.00
#
_symmetry.space_group_name_H-M   'P 1'
#
loop_
_entity.id
_entity.type
_entity.pdbx_description
1 polymer ?
#
loop_
_entity_poly.entity_id
_entity_poly.type
_entity_poly.pdbx_seq_one_letter_code
_entity_poly.pdbx_strand_id
1 'polypeptide(L)'
;WPKFLPPPTARTLRPKSIAAPHIGAQRFYDIPEFTPYPMAAPGGLSEYFIQAKKTGVRYGWSFEAQINDDLDQLMAVVREFPNMAANTEDDTALGLLINLTTGAPATAFFNAGNANLGQMKLGRESLLRVSRYLRTKRDPYQGGLIPAGTLQLVVGPALEDLAKAVIGASRQVLTRVDGTKVETDNPLVGKFELVVNDKQVGASWMVLPKPGTTIKAPTWFANMVGFETPDYRYLNNQGRAMGGGDIDPSEGSFADDTVQYRARHIFGAAVADPVLTYASDNTGGVTEPALMPSVADVTYTV
;
A
#
# COMPACT_ATOMS: atom_id res chain seq x y z
N TRP A 1 3.65 -1.94 6.16
CA TRP A 1 3.09 -2.02 4.80
C TRP A 1 4.21 -2.18 3.78
N PRO A 2 4.11 -3.11 2.83
CA PRO A 2 5.16 -3.31 1.84
C PRO A 2 5.34 -2.05 0.97
N LYS A 3 6.56 -1.54 0.93
CA LYS A 3 6.92 -0.37 0.14
C LYS A 3 7.11 -0.79 -1.32
N PHE A 4 6.31 -0.22 -2.22
CA PHE A 4 6.44 -0.43 -3.66
C PHE A 4 7.56 0.48 -4.19
N LEU A 5 8.60 -0.08 -4.77
CA LEU A 5 9.80 0.58 -5.27
C LEU A 5 10.70 1.22 -4.16
N PRO A 6 11.99 1.40 -4.42
CA PRO A 6 12.81 2.21 -3.53
C PRO A 6 12.16 3.59 -3.44
N PRO A 7 11.92 4.11 -2.22
CA PRO A 7 11.15 5.32 -2.04
C PRO A 7 11.85 6.47 -2.78
N PRO A 8 11.12 7.24 -3.59
CA PRO A 8 11.66 8.47 -4.11
C PRO A 8 12.05 9.34 -2.91
N THR A 9 13.31 9.72 -2.81
CA THR A 9 13.78 10.57 -1.72
C THR A 9 13.25 11.98 -1.92
N ALA A 10 12.45 12.48 -0.98
CA ALA A 10 12.02 13.85 -0.97
C ALA A 10 13.13 14.73 -0.36
N ARG A 11 13.58 15.76 -1.09
CA ARG A 11 14.54 16.75 -0.58
C ARG A 11 13.87 18.02 -0.08
N THR A 12 12.59 18.19 -0.35
CA THR A 12 11.79 19.37 0.02
C THR A 12 10.39 18.94 0.42
N LEU A 13 9.69 19.78 1.18
CA LEU A 13 8.27 19.60 1.52
C LEU A 13 7.32 20.05 0.40
N ARG A 14 7.85 20.44 -0.75
CA ARG A 14 7.02 20.79 -1.92
C ARG A 14 6.58 19.54 -2.66
N PRO A 15 5.40 19.56 -3.31
CA PRO A 15 4.99 18.48 -4.19
C PRO A 15 6.06 18.23 -5.25
N LYS A 16 6.41 16.95 -5.45
CA LYS A 16 7.33 16.52 -6.49
C LYS A 16 6.57 15.70 -7.51
N SER A 17 6.66 16.05 -8.78
CA SER A 17 6.15 15.21 -9.85
C SER A 17 7.10 14.05 -10.09
N ILE A 18 6.53 12.88 -10.31
CA ILE A 18 7.26 11.67 -10.71
C ILE A 18 6.65 11.23 -12.03
N ALA A 19 7.48 11.25 -13.07
CA ALA A 19 7.08 10.80 -14.39
C ALA A 19 7.19 9.26 -14.45
N ALA A 20 6.10 8.59 -14.75
CA ALA A 20 6.08 7.16 -15.05
C ALA A 20 6.03 7.00 -16.58
N PRO A 21 7.12 6.55 -17.22
CA PRO A 21 7.12 6.36 -18.65
C PRO A 21 6.23 5.16 -19.02
N HIS A 22 5.47 5.32 -20.11
CA HIS A 22 4.78 4.23 -20.75
C HIS A 22 5.74 3.56 -21.72
N ILE A 23 6.18 2.35 -21.36
CA ILE A 23 7.05 1.54 -22.21
C ILE A 23 6.11 0.74 -23.12
N GLY A 24 6.01 1.19 -24.36
CA GLY A 24 5.11 0.57 -25.32
C GLY A 24 5.57 -0.76 -25.87
N ALA A 25 4.73 -1.34 -26.72
CA ALA A 25 4.99 -2.57 -27.46
C ALA A 25 6.03 -2.42 -28.58
N GLN A 26 6.97 -1.50 -28.41
CA GLN A 26 8.01 -1.31 -29.43
C GLN A 26 8.87 -2.57 -29.52
N ARG A 27 9.08 -3.01 -30.74
CA ARG A 27 9.90 -4.18 -31.06
C ARG A 27 11.08 -3.73 -31.86
N PHE A 28 12.15 -4.49 -31.84
CA PHE A 28 13.16 -4.38 -32.86
C PHE A 28 12.59 -4.90 -34.18
N TYR A 29 12.87 -4.17 -35.24
CA TYR A 29 12.44 -4.55 -36.58
C TYR A 29 13.59 -5.24 -37.30
N ASP A 30 13.27 -6.18 -38.18
CA ASP A 30 14.23 -6.71 -39.12
C ASP A 30 14.64 -5.58 -40.09
N ILE A 31 15.92 -5.31 -40.15
CA ILE A 31 16.46 -4.21 -40.97
C ILE A 31 17.29 -4.80 -42.08
N PRO A 32 16.85 -4.70 -43.35
CA PRO A 32 17.64 -5.10 -44.50
C PRO A 32 18.97 -4.35 -44.59
N GLU A 33 19.95 -4.93 -45.23
CA GLU A 33 21.24 -4.25 -45.51
C GLU A 33 21.00 -2.91 -46.16
N PHE A 34 21.82 -1.90 -45.80
CA PHE A 34 21.77 -0.53 -46.27
C PHE A 34 20.48 0.23 -45.98
N THR A 35 19.59 -0.27 -45.09
CA THR A 35 18.38 0.46 -44.70
C THR A 35 18.62 1.22 -43.38
N PRO A 36 18.17 2.48 -43.25
CA PRO A 36 18.32 3.25 -42.00
C PRO A 36 17.45 2.66 -40.90
N TYR A 37 17.95 2.70 -39.65
CA TYR A 37 17.22 2.22 -38.47
C TYR A 37 15.96 3.07 -38.26
N PRO A 38 14.78 2.42 -38.03
CA PRO A 38 13.57 3.15 -37.72
C PRO A 38 13.69 3.86 -36.35
N MET A 39 13.23 5.10 -36.28
CA MET A 39 13.20 5.82 -35.00
C MET A 39 12.08 5.28 -34.12
N ALA A 40 12.41 4.97 -32.85
CA ALA A 40 11.42 4.65 -31.87
C ALA A 40 10.63 5.90 -31.47
N ALA A 41 9.31 5.81 -31.45
CA ALA A 41 8.48 6.88 -30.91
C ALA A 41 8.51 6.87 -29.37
N PRO A 42 8.71 8.00 -28.71
CA PRO A 42 8.62 8.05 -27.26
C PRO A 42 7.19 7.68 -26.82
N GLY A 43 7.06 6.85 -25.77
CA GLY A 43 5.79 6.56 -25.13
C GLY A 43 5.22 7.79 -24.44
N GLY A 44 3.96 7.74 -24.05
CA GLY A 44 3.35 8.75 -23.18
C GLY A 44 4.01 8.75 -21.79
N LEU A 45 3.85 9.86 -21.09
CA LEU A 45 4.25 10.00 -19.68
C LEU A 45 3.00 10.20 -18.83
N SER A 46 2.88 9.44 -17.74
CA SER A 46 1.93 9.76 -16.68
C SER A 46 2.68 10.46 -15.56
N GLU A 47 2.15 11.58 -15.11
CA GLU A 47 2.69 12.31 -13.97
C GLU A 47 1.89 12.03 -12.72
N TYR A 48 2.58 11.69 -11.65
CA TYR A 48 2.02 11.52 -10.30
C TYR A 48 2.72 12.45 -9.35
N PHE A 49 2.00 12.95 -8.35
CA PHE A 49 2.55 13.89 -7.40
C PHE A 49 2.67 13.24 -6.03
N ILE A 50 3.83 13.39 -5.41
CA ILE A 50 4.07 12.99 -4.04
C ILE A 50 4.57 14.17 -3.23
N GLN A 51 4.08 14.32 -2.01
CA GLN A 51 4.49 15.37 -1.10
C GLN A 51 4.78 14.79 0.27
N ALA A 52 5.99 15.04 0.79
CA ALA A 52 6.31 14.77 2.17
C ALA A 52 5.64 15.83 3.07
N LYS A 53 5.03 15.36 4.17
CA LYS A 53 4.38 16.22 5.17
C LYS A 53 5.02 15.98 6.52
N LYS A 54 5.05 17.01 7.32
CA LYS A 54 5.52 16.93 8.71
C LYS A 54 4.35 16.49 9.60
N THR A 55 4.53 15.36 10.27
CA THR A 55 3.63 14.82 11.29
C THR A 55 4.34 14.80 12.64
N GLY A 56 3.62 14.84 13.73
CA GLY A 56 4.23 14.74 15.03
C GLY A 56 3.24 14.95 16.17
N VAL A 57 3.69 14.60 17.35
CA VAL A 57 2.96 14.72 18.60
C VAL A 57 3.86 15.35 19.67
N ARG A 58 3.25 16.08 20.58
CA ARG A 58 3.89 16.58 21.79
C ARG A 58 3.12 16.05 22.98
N TYR A 59 3.86 15.60 23.98
CA TYR A 59 3.32 15.14 25.25
C TYR A 59 4.12 15.78 26.37
N GLY A 60 3.46 16.19 27.45
CA GLY A 60 4.08 16.84 28.59
C GLY A 60 3.22 16.74 29.83
N TRP A 61 3.85 16.90 30.96
CA TRP A 61 3.24 16.89 32.28
C TRP A 61 3.89 17.92 33.19
N SER A 62 3.26 18.23 34.33
CA SER A 62 3.83 19.07 35.35
C SER A 62 4.81 18.29 36.21
N PHE A 63 5.72 19.01 36.86
CA PHE A 63 6.68 18.43 37.81
C PHE A 63 5.96 17.69 38.96
N GLU A 64 4.86 18.26 39.49
CA GLU A 64 4.06 17.62 40.52
C GLU A 64 3.44 16.28 40.06
N ALA A 65 3.00 16.22 38.83
CA ALA A 65 2.49 14.97 38.25
C ALA A 65 3.58 13.91 38.14
N GLN A 66 4.81 14.30 37.85
CA GLN A 66 5.95 13.39 37.82
C GLN A 66 6.32 12.85 39.23
N ILE A 67 6.29 13.68 40.25
CA ILE A 67 6.54 13.24 41.65
C ILE A 67 5.46 12.25 42.11
N ASN A 68 4.21 12.45 41.66
CA ASN A 68 3.08 11.64 42.04
C ASN A 68 2.88 10.40 41.13
N ASP A 69 3.76 10.17 40.14
CA ASP A 69 3.66 9.03 39.21
C ASP A 69 4.32 7.78 39.79
N ASP A 70 3.63 7.14 40.71
CA ASP A 70 4.09 5.90 41.37
C ASP A 70 4.28 4.71 40.42
N LEU A 71 3.74 4.76 39.20
CA LEU A 71 3.72 3.65 38.24
C LEU A 71 4.55 3.89 36.97
N ASP A 72 5.30 5.00 36.92
CA ASP A 72 6.08 5.39 35.72
C ASP A 72 5.24 5.45 34.44
N GLN A 73 3.93 5.75 34.57
CA GLN A 73 2.98 5.77 33.46
C GLN A 73 3.21 6.93 32.49
N LEU A 74 3.71 8.06 32.97
CA LEU A 74 3.97 9.24 32.16
C LEU A 74 5.06 8.96 31.12
N MET A 75 6.12 8.28 31.51
CA MET A 75 7.18 7.88 30.59
C MET A 75 6.75 6.75 29.63
N ALA A 76 5.77 5.94 30.01
CA ALA A 76 5.24 4.89 29.11
C ALA A 76 4.67 5.48 27.82
N VAL A 77 4.00 6.65 27.88
CA VAL A 77 3.49 7.35 26.68
C VAL A 77 4.63 7.79 25.76
N VAL A 78 5.75 8.26 26.29
CA VAL A 78 6.91 8.66 25.49
C VAL A 78 7.55 7.44 24.81
N ARG A 79 7.58 6.30 25.50
CA ARG A 79 8.09 5.02 24.95
C ARG A 79 7.22 4.50 23.80
N GLU A 80 5.95 4.92 23.72
CA GLU A 80 5.04 4.57 22.61
C GLU A 80 5.21 5.45 21.35
N PHE A 81 5.97 6.52 21.39
CA PHE A 81 6.17 7.39 20.22
C PHE A 81 6.63 6.67 18.94
N PRO A 82 7.56 5.68 19.01
CA PRO A 82 7.93 4.90 17.82
C PRO A 82 6.74 4.13 17.21
N ASN A 83 5.91 3.53 18.05
CA ASN A 83 4.70 2.81 17.61
C ASN A 83 3.67 3.77 17.00
N MET A 84 3.49 4.96 17.60
CA MET A 84 2.63 6.01 17.03
C MET A 84 3.12 6.46 15.66
N ALA A 85 4.43 6.61 15.47
CA ALA A 85 5.00 6.98 14.17
C ALA A 85 4.77 5.90 13.12
N ALA A 86 5.05 4.62 13.45
CA ALA A 86 4.82 3.48 12.56
C ALA A 86 3.34 3.34 12.20
N ASN A 87 2.44 3.46 13.18
CA ASN A 87 1.00 3.44 12.93
C ASN A 87 0.55 4.57 12.00
N THR A 88 1.12 5.77 12.14
CA THR A 88 0.80 6.90 11.27
C THR A 88 1.26 6.67 9.82
N GLU A 89 2.44 6.05 9.63
CA GLU A 89 2.91 5.64 8.31
C GLU A 89 1.95 4.63 7.67
N ASP A 90 1.60 3.58 8.42
CA ASP A 90 0.69 2.54 7.94
C ASP A 90 -0.69 3.09 7.61
N ASP A 91 -1.28 3.91 8.48
CA ASP A 91 -2.59 4.51 8.24
C ASP A 91 -2.58 5.43 7.02
N THR A 92 -1.50 6.18 6.82
CA THR A 92 -1.35 7.04 5.65
C THR A 92 -1.23 6.23 4.37
N ALA A 93 -0.44 5.17 4.38
CA ALA A 93 -0.24 4.30 3.21
C ALA A 93 -1.51 3.49 2.87
N LEU A 94 -2.15 2.91 3.88
CA LEU A 94 -3.38 2.13 3.73
C LEU A 94 -4.58 2.99 3.35
N GLY A 95 -4.70 4.18 3.94
CA GLY A 95 -5.79 5.11 3.63
C GLY A 95 -5.84 5.57 2.16
N LEU A 96 -4.77 5.34 1.39
CA LEU A 96 -4.77 5.53 -0.06
C LEU A 96 -5.54 4.43 -0.79
N LEU A 97 -5.60 3.22 -0.23
CA LEU A 97 -6.17 2.04 -0.86
C LEU A 97 -7.51 1.62 -0.25
N ILE A 98 -7.70 1.86 1.05
CA ILE A 98 -8.92 1.49 1.76
C ILE A 98 -9.41 2.65 2.63
N ASN A 99 -10.70 2.69 2.87
CA ASN A 99 -11.27 3.52 3.93
C ASN A 99 -11.05 2.78 5.27
N LEU A 100 -10.21 3.32 6.14
CA LEU A 100 -9.83 2.68 7.41
C LEU A 100 -11.01 2.48 8.38
N THR A 101 -12.09 3.25 8.22
CA THR A 101 -13.28 3.14 9.07
C THR A 101 -14.24 2.04 8.60
N THR A 102 -14.46 1.94 7.28
CA THR A 102 -15.44 1.01 6.69
C THR A 102 -14.82 -0.24 6.10
N GLY A 103 -13.50 -0.23 5.86
CA GLY A 103 -12.78 -1.29 5.15
C GLY A 103 -13.09 -1.37 3.65
N ALA A 104 -13.91 -0.47 3.13
CA ALA A 104 -14.24 -0.44 1.71
C ALA A 104 -13.05 0.06 0.86
N PRO A 105 -12.91 -0.39 -0.40
CA PRO A 105 -11.92 0.14 -1.32
C PRO A 105 -12.04 1.67 -1.46
N ALA A 106 -10.90 2.38 -1.49
CA ALA A 106 -10.88 3.83 -1.63
C ALA A 106 -11.35 4.25 -3.04
N THR A 107 -12.49 4.92 -3.13
CA THR A 107 -13.13 5.27 -4.40
C THR A 107 -12.31 6.24 -5.26
N ALA A 108 -11.42 7.01 -4.64
CA ALA A 108 -10.49 7.87 -5.37
C ALA A 108 -9.51 7.08 -6.23
N PHE A 109 -9.14 5.87 -5.80
CA PHE A 109 -8.21 5.01 -6.51
C PHE A 109 -8.89 3.84 -7.21
N PHE A 110 -9.83 3.18 -6.53
CA PHE A 110 -10.62 2.08 -7.09
C PHE A 110 -11.96 2.61 -7.60
N ASN A 111 -12.11 2.70 -8.90
CA ASN A 111 -13.32 3.22 -9.53
C ASN A 111 -13.51 2.67 -10.95
N ALA A 112 -14.67 2.96 -11.53
CA ALA A 112 -15.01 2.52 -12.89
C ALA A 112 -14.09 3.13 -13.97
N GLY A 113 -13.63 4.39 -13.77
CA GLY A 113 -12.71 5.06 -14.70
C GLY A 113 -11.36 4.37 -14.79
N ASN A 114 -10.84 3.85 -13.68
CA ASN A 114 -9.61 3.07 -13.64
C ASN A 114 -9.85 1.59 -14.00
N ALA A 115 -11.10 1.17 -14.18
CA ALA A 115 -11.50 -0.20 -14.48
C ALA A 115 -10.86 -1.21 -13.51
N ASN A 116 -10.86 -0.92 -12.20
CA ASN A 116 -10.19 -1.70 -11.17
C ASN A 116 -11.05 -1.95 -9.91
N LEU A 117 -12.34 -1.63 -9.96
CA LEU A 117 -13.30 -1.89 -8.89
C LEU A 117 -14.36 -2.88 -9.37
N GLY A 118 -14.70 -3.84 -8.52
CA GLY A 118 -15.78 -4.79 -8.73
C GLY A 118 -16.46 -5.20 -7.43
N GLN A 119 -17.36 -6.17 -7.53
CA GLN A 119 -18.21 -6.62 -6.43
C GLN A 119 -18.17 -8.14 -6.19
N MET A 120 -17.27 -8.86 -6.86
CA MET A 120 -17.18 -10.31 -6.73
C MET A 120 -16.87 -10.75 -5.30
N LYS A 121 -17.52 -11.79 -4.84
CA LYS A 121 -17.13 -12.50 -3.61
C LYS A 121 -15.76 -13.15 -3.79
N LEU A 122 -14.96 -13.15 -2.73
CA LEU A 122 -13.69 -13.85 -2.73
C LEU A 122 -13.92 -15.35 -2.92
N GLY A 123 -13.26 -15.91 -3.91
CA GLY A 123 -13.37 -17.32 -4.23
C GLY A 123 -12.41 -17.71 -5.37
N ARG A 124 -12.40 -19.00 -5.71
CA ARG A 124 -11.53 -19.53 -6.75
C ARG A 124 -11.77 -18.85 -8.11
N GLU A 125 -13.01 -18.81 -8.54
CA GLU A 125 -13.38 -18.28 -9.87
C GLU A 125 -13.07 -16.78 -9.97
N SER A 126 -13.36 -16.01 -8.93
CA SER A 126 -13.06 -14.59 -8.90
C SER A 126 -11.55 -14.33 -8.99
N LEU A 127 -10.72 -15.09 -8.26
CA LEU A 127 -9.27 -14.94 -8.34
C LEU A 127 -8.68 -15.35 -9.69
N LEU A 128 -9.23 -16.40 -10.33
CA LEU A 128 -8.83 -16.78 -11.69
C LEU A 128 -9.18 -15.69 -12.71
N ARG A 129 -10.40 -15.13 -12.62
CA ARG A 129 -10.83 -14.01 -13.48
C ARG A 129 -9.92 -12.79 -13.29
N VAL A 130 -9.66 -12.39 -12.05
CA VAL A 130 -8.78 -11.24 -11.74
C VAL A 130 -7.36 -11.50 -12.22
N SER A 131 -6.81 -12.69 -11.97
CA SER A 131 -5.47 -13.04 -12.45
C SER A 131 -5.36 -12.92 -13.98
N ARG A 132 -6.35 -13.44 -14.71
CA ARG A 132 -6.39 -13.34 -16.17
C ARG A 132 -6.56 -11.89 -16.62
N TYR A 133 -7.48 -11.16 -16.00
CA TYR A 133 -7.73 -9.74 -16.28
C TYR A 133 -6.47 -8.89 -16.13
N LEU A 134 -5.76 -8.99 -15.01
CA LEU A 134 -4.55 -8.21 -14.77
C LEU A 134 -3.39 -8.59 -15.71
N ARG A 135 -3.27 -9.88 -16.07
CA ARG A 135 -2.22 -10.36 -16.99
C ARG A 135 -2.48 -10.01 -18.46
N THR A 136 -3.71 -9.66 -18.81
CA THR A 136 -4.07 -9.23 -20.18
C THR A 136 -4.13 -7.71 -20.33
N LYS A 137 -3.83 -6.96 -19.26
CA LYS A 137 -3.77 -5.50 -19.31
C LYS A 137 -2.74 -5.00 -20.30
N ARG A 138 -3.15 -4.00 -21.07
CA ARG A 138 -2.32 -3.34 -22.06
C ARG A 138 -2.07 -1.91 -21.67
N ASP A 139 -0.94 -1.40 -22.09
CA ASP A 139 -0.60 0.01 -21.93
C ASP A 139 -1.60 0.87 -22.75
N PRO A 140 -2.25 1.86 -22.12
CA PRO A 140 -3.28 2.66 -22.79
C PRO A 140 -2.73 3.51 -23.94
N TYR A 141 -1.42 3.80 -23.94
CA TYR A 141 -0.81 4.67 -24.95
C TYR A 141 -0.27 3.87 -26.15
N GLN A 142 0.30 2.71 -25.94
CA GLN A 142 0.99 1.96 -27.00
C GLN A 142 0.46 0.53 -27.20
N GLY A 143 -0.54 0.11 -26.44
CA GLY A 143 -1.20 -1.18 -26.57
C GLY A 143 -0.35 -2.40 -26.22
N GLY A 144 0.87 -2.23 -25.71
CA GLY A 144 1.74 -3.31 -25.27
C GLY A 144 1.22 -3.99 -24.01
N LEU A 145 1.47 -5.30 -23.87
CA LEU A 145 1.16 -6.01 -22.64
C LEU A 145 2.03 -5.50 -21.49
N ILE A 146 1.42 -5.26 -20.33
CA ILE A 146 2.12 -4.85 -19.13
C ILE A 146 2.40 -6.11 -18.30
N PRO A 147 3.68 -6.42 -17.99
CA PRO A 147 4.00 -7.54 -17.12
C PRO A 147 3.42 -7.33 -15.72
N ALA A 148 2.49 -8.19 -15.31
CA ALA A 148 1.83 -8.09 -14.00
C ALA A 148 2.76 -8.48 -12.83
N GLY A 149 3.87 -9.17 -13.12
CA GLY A 149 4.76 -9.68 -12.07
C GLY A 149 4.07 -10.71 -11.17
N THR A 150 4.54 -10.79 -9.93
CA THR A 150 3.88 -11.57 -8.88
C THR A 150 2.74 -10.75 -8.28
N LEU A 151 1.57 -11.37 -8.13
CA LEU A 151 0.39 -10.71 -7.56
C LEU A 151 0.27 -11.02 -6.08
N GLN A 152 -0.14 -10.03 -5.29
CA GLN A 152 -0.48 -10.18 -3.87
C GLN A 152 -1.99 -10.07 -3.70
N LEU A 153 -2.56 -11.00 -2.92
CA LEU A 153 -3.93 -10.91 -2.44
C LEU A 153 -3.92 -10.29 -1.05
N VAL A 154 -4.49 -9.10 -0.93
CA VAL A 154 -4.59 -8.37 0.34
C VAL A 154 -6.01 -8.50 0.86
N VAL A 155 -6.15 -8.97 2.09
CA VAL A 155 -7.43 -9.19 2.77
C VAL A 155 -7.36 -8.72 4.22
N GLY A 156 -8.51 -8.41 4.79
CA GLY A 156 -8.65 -8.24 6.23
C GLY A 156 -8.78 -9.57 6.98
N PRO A 157 -8.73 -9.54 8.33
CA PRO A 157 -8.88 -10.75 9.17
C PRO A 157 -10.17 -11.52 8.90
N ALA A 158 -11.25 -10.83 8.53
CA ALA A 158 -12.55 -11.48 8.24
C ALA A 158 -12.50 -12.46 7.05
N LEU A 159 -11.57 -12.30 6.13
CA LEU A 159 -11.40 -13.15 4.94
C LEU A 159 -10.15 -14.01 4.98
N GLU A 160 -9.35 -13.95 6.04
CA GLU A 160 -8.06 -14.62 6.13
C GLU A 160 -8.17 -16.13 5.92
N ASP A 161 -9.06 -16.80 6.66
CA ASP A 161 -9.23 -18.26 6.59
C ASP A 161 -9.74 -18.70 5.22
N LEU A 162 -10.69 -17.95 4.65
CA LEU A 162 -11.19 -18.21 3.31
C LEU A 162 -10.08 -18.04 2.27
N ALA A 163 -9.30 -16.97 2.36
CA ALA A 163 -8.18 -16.72 1.46
C ALA A 163 -7.14 -17.84 1.52
N LYS A 164 -6.75 -18.26 2.74
CA LYS A 164 -5.82 -19.39 2.94
C LYS A 164 -6.36 -20.68 2.35
N ALA A 165 -7.65 -20.97 2.54
CA ALA A 165 -8.28 -22.16 1.97
C ALA A 165 -8.31 -22.14 0.44
N VAL A 166 -8.59 -20.99 -0.16
CA VAL A 166 -8.70 -20.85 -1.63
C VAL A 166 -7.34 -20.91 -2.32
N ILE A 167 -6.30 -20.26 -1.78
CA ILE A 167 -4.98 -20.21 -2.43
C ILE A 167 -4.05 -21.32 -1.96
N GLY A 168 -4.18 -21.80 -0.72
CA GLY A 168 -3.24 -22.75 -0.11
C GLY A 168 -3.61 -24.22 -0.31
N ALA A 169 -4.87 -24.52 -0.60
CA ALA A 169 -5.28 -25.91 -0.84
C ALA A 169 -4.55 -26.46 -2.09
N SER A 170 -3.85 -27.60 -1.94
CA SER A 170 -3.18 -28.25 -3.09
C SER A 170 -4.17 -28.87 -4.07
N ARG A 171 -5.30 -29.37 -3.60
CA ARG A 171 -6.38 -29.94 -4.38
C ARG A 171 -7.71 -29.29 -4.09
N GLN A 172 -8.57 -29.25 -5.10
CA GLN A 172 -9.92 -28.72 -5.02
C GLN A 172 -10.90 -29.67 -5.68
N VAL A 173 -12.13 -29.71 -5.15
CA VAL A 173 -13.23 -30.48 -5.74
C VAL A 173 -13.98 -29.59 -6.72
N LEU A 174 -14.00 -29.96 -7.98
CA LEU A 174 -14.85 -29.35 -9.00
C LEU A 174 -16.10 -30.18 -9.18
N THR A 175 -17.24 -29.52 -9.23
CA THR A 175 -18.49 -30.15 -9.62
C THR A 175 -18.69 -29.91 -11.11
N ARG A 176 -18.71 -30.96 -11.90
CA ARG A 176 -19.05 -30.90 -13.35
C ARG A 176 -20.51 -30.54 -13.57
N VAL A 177 -20.85 -30.18 -14.81
CA VAL A 177 -22.21 -29.85 -15.20
C VAL A 177 -23.17 -31.05 -14.99
N ASP A 178 -22.66 -32.27 -15.07
CA ASP A 178 -23.39 -33.51 -14.79
C ASP A 178 -23.56 -33.84 -13.28
N GLY A 179 -23.07 -32.98 -12.41
CA GLY A 179 -23.10 -33.16 -10.96
C GLY A 179 -21.97 -34.01 -10.38
N THR A 180 -21.10 -34.60 -11.22
CA THR A 180 -19.97 -35.42 -10.76
C THR A 180 -18.91 -34.52 -10.07
N LYS A 181 -18.40 -34.98 -8.95
CA LYS A 181 -17.32 -34.31 -8.22
C LYS A 181 -15.97 -34.88 -8.65
N VAL A 182 -15.09 -34.04 -9.14
CA VAL A 182 -13.73 -34.42 -9.56
C VAL A 182 -12.73 -33.64 -8.76
N GLU A 183 -11.77 -34.33 -8.16
CA GLU A 183 -10.61 -33.70 -7.55
C GLU A 183 -9.61 -33.28 -8.61
N THR A 184 -9.17 -32.02 -8.54
CA THR A 184 -8.18 -31.47 -9.46
C THR A 184 -7.18 -30.61 -8.67
N ASP A 185 -6.00 -30.44 -9.22
CA ASP A 185 -4.99 -29.57 -8.63
C ASP A 185 -5.49 -28.12 -8.63
N ASN A 186 -5.12 -27.38 -7.58
CA ASN A 186 -5.51 -25.99 -7.47
C ASN A 186 -4.61 -25.10 -8.34
N PRO A 187 -5.13 -24.48 -9.40
CA PRO A 187 -4.33 -23.63 -10.30
C PRO A 187 -3.90 -22.30 -9.67
N LEU A 188 -4.36 -21.97 -8.46
CA LEU A 188 -4.03 -20.75 -7.75
C LEU A 188 -2.76 -20.87 -6.89
N VAL A 189 -2.32 -22.10 -6.60
CA VAL A 189 -1.11 -22.32 -5.81
C VAL A 189 0.08 -21.62 -6.46
N GLY A 190 0.77 -20.77 -5.69
CA GLY A 190 1.92 -20.02 -6.16
C GLY A 190 1.63 -18.82 -7.07
N LYS A 191 0.37 -18.55 -7.45
CA LYS A 191 0.02 -17.37 -8.24
C LYS A 191 -0.15 -16.11 -7.43
N PHE A 192 -0.57 -16.25 -6.20
CA PHE A 192 -0.82 -15.13 -5.28
C PHE A 192 -0.01 -15.32 -4.00
N GLU A 193 0.53 -14.23 -3.51
CA GLU A 193 1.06 -14.12 -2.15
C GLU A 193 -0.02 -13.52 -1.26
N LEU A 194 -0.34 -14.18 -0.15
CA LEU A 194 -1.33 -13.67 0.80
C LEU A 194 -0.71 -12.61 1.71
N VAL A 195 -1.35 -11.48 1.81
CA VAL A 195 -1.04 -10.42 2.75
C VAL A 195 -2.29 -10.16 3.58
N VAL A 196 -2.23 -10.47 4.87
CA VAL A 196 -3.30 -10.15 5.81
C VAL A 196 -3.02 -8.79 6.42
N ASN A 197 -4.01 -7.93 6.42
CA ASN A 197 -3.91 -6.59 6.96
C ASN A 197 -4.94 -6.39 8.08
N ASP A 198 -4.46 -6.36 9.32
CA ASP A 198 -5.29 -6.26 10.52
C ASP A 198 -6.10 -4.96 10.60
N LYS A 199 -5.64 -3.89 9.92
CA LYS A 199 -6.35 -2.61 9.86
C LYS A 199 -7.47 -2.58 8.80
N GLN A 200 -7.57 -3.60 7.95
CA GLN A 200 -8.64 -3.71 6.95
C GLN A 200 -9.90 -4.28 7.59
N VAL A 201 -10.74 -3.41 8.08
CA VAL A 201 -12.05 -3.78 8.63
C VAL A 201 -12.99 -4.21 7.51
N GLY A 202 -13.85 -5.20 7.76
CA GLY A 202 -14.84 -5.66 6.78
C GLY A 202 -14.34 -6.76 5.84
N ALA A 203 -15.14 -7.07 4.83
CA ALA A 203 -14.93 -8.22 3.96
C ALA A 203 -14.44 -7.84 2.55
N SER A 204 -13.92 -6.64 2.35
CA SER A 204 -13.33 -6.27 1.06
C SER A 204 -11.99 -6.99 0.83
N TRP A 205 -11.63 -7.19 -0.42
CA TRP A 205 -10.36 -7.78 -0.80
C TRP A 205 -9.79 -7.08 -2.03
N MET A 206 -8.48 -7.11 -2.17
CA MET A 206 -7.81 -6.49 -3.30
C MET A 206 -6.64 -7.33 -3.80
N VAL A 207 -6.34 -7.17 -5.08
CA VAL A 207 -5.17 -7.76 -5.73
C VAL A 207 -4.26 -6.63 -6.20
N LEU A 208 -3.03 -6.68 -5.75
CA LEU A 208 -1.99 -5.71 -6.05
C LEU A 208 -0.76 -6.41 -6.62
N PRO A 209 0.05 -5.76 -7.45
CA PRO A 209 1.34 -6.31 -7.83
C PRO A 209 2.30 -6.32 -6.62
N LYS A 210 3.15 -7.34 -6.53
CA LYS A 210 4.18 -7.40 -5.49
C LYS A 210 5.21 -6.28 -5.69
N PRO A 211 5.63 -5.59 -4.63
CA PRO A 211 6.70 -4.61 -4.69
C PRO A 211 7.97 -5.14 -5.36
N GLY A 212 8.56 -4.36 -6.26
CA GLY A 212 9.79 -4.71 -6.96
C GLY A 212 9.64 -5.69 -8.13
N THR A 213 8.45 -6.23 -8.41
CA THR A 213 8.23 -7.17 -9.53
C THR A 213 7.65 -6.51 -10.78
N THR A 214 7.20 -5.28 -10.69
CA THR A 214 6.68 -4.49 -11.80
C THR A 214 7.13 -3.04 -11.71
N ILE A 215 7.20 -2.38 -12.86
CA ILE A 215 7.47 -0.94 -12.95
C ILE A 215 6.22 -0.08 -12.65
N LYS A 216 5.04 -0.69 -12.65
CA LYS A 216 3.74 -0.04 -12.41
C LYS A 216 3.34 -0.23 -10.95
N ALA A 217 3.83 0.63 -10.08
CA ALA A 217 3.51 0.59 -8.65
C ALA A 217 2.16 1.28 -8.37
N PRO A 218 1.28 0.70 -7.53
CA PRO A 218 -0.01 1.30 -7.19
C PRO A 218 0.12 2.49 -6.24
N THR A 219 1.10 2.46 -5.35
CA THR A 219 1.35 3.52 -4.37
C THR A 219 2.83 3.78 -4.22
N TRP A 220 3.15 5.02 -3.92
CA TRP A 220 4.50 5.45 -3.59
C TRP A 220 4.56 5.98 -2.17
N PHE A 221 5.69 5.69 -1.52
CA PHE A 221 6.01 6.19 -0.20
C PHE A 221 7.37 6.88 -0.27
N ALA A 222 7.48 8.09 0.27
CA ALA A 222 8.71 8.88 0.27
C ALA A 222 9.07 9.35 1.66
N ASN A 223 10.30 9.11 2.06
CA ASN A 223 10.90 9.72 3.24
C ASN A 223 11.70 10.96 2.82
N MET A 224 11.79 11.94 3.70
CA MET A 224 12.63 13.10 3.48
C MET A 224 14.09 12.75 3.78
N VAL A 225 15.00 13.14 2.89
CA VAL A 225 16.45 12.95 3.08
C VAL A 225 16.93 13.60 4.37
N GLY A 226 17.62 12.85 5.21
CA GLY A 226 18.09 13.28 6.53
C GLY A 226 17.03 13.25 7.63
N PHE A 227 15.81 12.74 7.32
CA PHE A 227 14.71 12.56 8.26
C PHE A 227 13.97 11.24 8.00
N GLU A 228 14.73 10.21 7.63
CA GLU A 228 14.18 8.88 7.30
C GLU A 228 13.60 8.18 8.52
N THR A 229 14.12 8.54 9.71
CA THR A 229 13.63 8.05 11.00
C THR A 229 12.92 9.16 11.77
N PRO A 230 11.95 8.82 12.63
CA PRO A 230 11.33 9.78 13.52
C PRO A 230 12.36 10.46 14.44
N ASP A 231 12.19 11.76 14.67
CA ASP A 231 13.04 12.61 15.52
C ASP A 231 12.36 12.81 16.86
N TYR A 232 12.99 12.35 17.94
CA TYR A 232 12.50 12.47 19.31
C TYR A 232 13.32 13.50 20.07
N ARG A 233 12.64 14.44 20.72
CA ARG A 233 13.28 15.52 21.49
C ARG A 233 12.54 15.79 22.77
N TYR A 234 13.26 16.22 23.78
CA TYR A 234 12.73 16.87 24.98
C TYR A 234 12.98 18.36 24.92
N LEU A 235 12.21 19.13 25.67
CA LEU A 235 12.38 20.57 25.78
C LEU A 235 13.41 20.86 26.86
N ASN A 236 14.48 21.58 26.51
CA ASN A 236 15.55 22.00 27.43
C ASN A 236 15.41 23.51 27.67
N ASN A 237 14.64 23.89 28.66
CA ASN A 237 14.41 25.29 29.05
C ASN A 237 14.36 25.48 30.57
N GLN A 238 15.10 24.67 31.34
CA GLN A 238 15.12 24.66 32.81
C GLN A 238 15.84 25.87 33.41
N GLY A 239 16.60 26.60 32.60
CA GLY A 239 17.49 27.64 33.11
C GLY A 239 18.80 27.07 33.62
N ARG A 240 19.47 27.81 34.54
CA ARG A 240 20.72 27.40 35.19
C ARG A 240 20.61 27.55 36.69
N ALA A 241 21.21 26.64 37.45
CA ALA A 241 21.29 26.75 38.87
C ALA A 241 22.14 27.95 39.28
N MET A 242 21.75 28.69 40.29
CA MET A 242 22.50 29.86 40.78
C MET A 242 23.89 29.51 41.32
N GLY A 243 24.10 28.27 41.78
CA GLY A 243 25.41 27.74 42.18
C GLY A 243 26.29 27.24 41.04
N GLY A 244 25.82 27.35 39.77
CA GLY A 244 26.47 26.81 38.58
C GLY A 244 26.06 25.37 38.31
N GLY A 245 26.14 24.97 37.04
CA GLY A 245 25.73 23.64 36.56
C GLY A 245 24.46 23.68 35.73
N ASP A 246 24.28 22.61 34.95
CA ASP A 246 23.06 22.40 34.14
C ASP A 246 22.02 21.64 34.98
N ILE A 247 20.77 22.02 34.85
CA ILE A 247 19.62 21.39 35.50
C ILE A 247 19.11 20.29 34.55
N ASP A 248 18.74 19.11 35.08
CA ASP A 248 18.21 18.03 34.26
C ASP A 248 16.83 18.42 33.65
N PRO A 249 16.57 18.12 32.41
CA PRO A 249 15.27 18.39 31.79
C PRO A 249 14.05 17.77 32.50
N SER A 250 14.26 16.73 33.28
CA SER A 250 13.22 16.11 34.11
C SER A 250 12.82 16.94 35.35
N GLU A 251 13.59 17.96 35.70
CA GLU A 251 13.25 18.85 36.82
C GLU A 251 12.24 19.96 36.46
N GLY A 252 11.77 19.98 35.21
CA GLY A 252 10.77 20.93 34.75
C GLY A 252 11.34 22.17 34.08
N SER A 253 10.50 22.93 33.41
CA SER A 253 10.85 24.16 32.71
C SER A 253 10.98 25.33 33.69
N PHE A 254 11.81 26.32 33.34
CA PHE A 254 11.98 27.54 34.13
C PHE A 254 10.70 28.37 34.31
N ALA A 255 9.77 28.28 33.37
CA ALA A 255 8.60 29.14 33.34
C ALA A 255 7.38 28.54 34.06
N ASP A 256 7.18 27.23 34.00
CA ASP A 256 5.94 26.57 34.40
C ASP A 256 6.14 25.13 34.93
N ASP A 257 7.37 24.77 35.29
CA ASP A 257 7.74 23.45 35.81
C ASP A 257 7.19 22.26 34.99
N THR A 258 7.09 22.43 33.68
CA THR A 258 6.63 21.36 32.80
C THR A 258 7.77 20.57 32.16
N VAL A 259 7.62 19.27 32.10
CA VAL A 259 8.48 18.35 31.33
C VAL A 259 7.81 18.02 30.04
N GLN A 260 8.47 18.25 28.91
CA GLN A 260 7.85 18.14 27.59
C GLN A 260 8.70 17.35 26.61
N TYR A 261 8.05 16.40 25.90
CA TYR A 261 8.64 15.58 24.86
C TYR A 261 7.91 15.80 23.55
N ARG A 262 8.62 15.62 22.44
CA ARG A 262 8.08 15.76 21.08
C ARG A 262 8.63 14.66 20.20
N ALA A 263 7.74 14.00 19.48
CA ALA A 263 8.07 13.18 18.32
C ALA A 263 7.70 13.92 17.04
N ARG A 264 8.54 13.81 16.02
CA ARG A 264 8.31 14.38 14.69
C ARG A 264 8.77 13.39 13.63
N HIS A 265 7.97 13.20 12.60
CA HIS A 265 8.30 12.40 11.43
C HIS A 265 7.95 13.14 10.14
N ILE A 266 8.75 12.94 9.08
CA ILE A 266 8.54 13.61 7.80
C ILE A 266 8.54 12.57 6.69
N PHE A 267 7.36 12.25 6.21
CA PHE A 267 7.13 11.28 5.15
C PHE A 267 5.94 11.68 4.29
N GLY A 268 5.77 11.00 3.17
CA GLY A 268 4.61 11.17 2.30
C GLY A 268 4.26 9.89 1.59
N ALA A 269 2.99 9.71 1.33
CA ALA A 269 2.48 8.63 0.51
C ALA A 269 1.55 9.20 -0.55
N ALA A 270 1.53 8.59 -1.73
CA ALA A 270 0.68 8.99 -2.84
C ALA A 270 0.24 7.78 -3.65
N VAL A 271 -0.94 7.88 -4.25
CA VAL A 271 -1.39 6.93 -5.27
C VAL A 271 -0.59 7.12 -6.55
N ALA A 272 -0.39 6.04 -7.29
CA ALA A 272 0.32 6.04 -8.55
C ALA A 272 -0.50 5.32 -9.63
N ASP A 273 0.03 4.28 -10.26
CA ASP A 273 -0.61 3.66 -11.43
C ASP A 273 -1.64 2.59 -11.02
N PRO A 274 -2.95 2.77 -11.33
CA PRO A 274 -4.00 1.84 -10.97
C PRO A 274 -4.10 0.62 -11.90
N VAL A 275 -3.36 0.58 -13.02
CA VAL A 275 -3.58 -0.37 -14.12
C VAL A 275 -3.49 -1.83 -13.70
N LEU A 276 -2.53 -2.20 -12.85
CA LEU A 276 -2.32 -3.57 -12.37
C LEU A 276 -2.99 -3.86 -11.03
N THR A 277 -4.06 -3.13 -10.69
CA THR A 277 -4.77 -3.29 -9.43
C THR A 277 -6.22 -3.71 -9.64
N TYR A 278 -6.77 -4.41 -8.67
CA TYR A 278 -8.19 -4.73 -8.60
C TYR A 278 -8.63 -4.77 -7.14
N ALA A 279 -9.80 -4.24 -6.85
CA ALA A 279 -10.44 -4.37 -5.55
C ALA A 279 -11.91 -4.76 -5.69
N SER A 280 -12.42 -5.45 -4.68
CA SER A 280 -13.83 -5.83 -4.56
C SER A 280 -14.36 -5.50 -3.17
N ASP A 281 -15.59 -4.99 -3.12
CA ASP A 281 -16.32 -4.81 -1.87
C ASP A 281 -16.90 -6.12 -1.31
N ASN A 282 -16.76 -7.23 -2.05
CA ASN A 282 -17.22 -8.57 -1.67
C ASN A 282 -18.75 -8.72 -1.53
N THR A 283 -19.54 -7.78 -2.02
CA THR A 283 -21.02 -7.83 -1.90
C THR A 283 -21.65 -8.89 -2.78
N GLY A 284 -20.96 -9.31 -3.84
CA GLY A 284 -21.47 -10.30 -4.82
C GLY A 284 -22.42 -9.70 -5.83
N GLY A 285 -22.35 -8.37 -6.05
CA GLY A 285 -23.08 -7.70 -7.12
C GLY A 285 -22.54 -8.01 -8.52
N VAL A 286 -23.14 -7.39 -9.54
CA VAL A 286 -22.81 -7.62 -10.95
C VAL A 286 -21.90 -6.56 -11.56
N THR A 287 -21.53 -5.54 -10.79
CA THR A 287 -20.68 -4.44 -11.27
C THR A 287 -19.23 -4.89 -11.33
N GLU A 288 -18.78 -5.19 -12.54
CA GLU A 288 -17.42 -5.61 -12.81
C GLU A 288 -16.82 -4.76 -13.93
N PRO A 289 -15.49 -4.62 -14.01
CA PRO A 289 -14.84 -3.93 -15.13
C PRO A 289 -15.25 -4.53 -16.48
N ALA A 290 -15.59 -3.69 -17.45
CA ALA A 290 -16.13 -4.11 -18.75
C ALA A 290 -15.25 -5.10 -19.53
N LEU A 291 -13.93 -5.02 -19.36
CA LEU A 291 -12.96 -5.92 -20.03
C LEU A 291 -12.60 -7.15 -19.19
N MET A 292 -13.27 -7.37 -18.05
CA MET A 292 -13.00 -8.54 -17.23
C MET A 292 -13.56 -9.79 -17.88
N PRO A 293 -12.80 -10.92 -17.96
CA PRO A 293 -13.30 -12.18 -18.52
C PRO A 293 -14.57 -12.66 -17.81
N SER A 294 -15.50 -13.24 -18.55
CA SER A 294 -16.70 -13.85 -17.96
C SER A 294 -16.34 -15.08 -17.11
N VAL A 295 -17.27 -15.54 -16.30
CA VAL A 295 -17.09 -16.80 -15.53
C VAL A 295 -16.88 -17.96 -16.48
N ALA A 296 -17.60 -18.01 -17.60
CA ALA A 296 -17.47 -19.07 -18.61
C ALA A 296 -16.07 -19.15 -19.22
N ASP A 297 -15.36 -18.00 -19.34
CA ASP A 297 -13.99 -17.96 -19.90
C ASP A 297 -12.92 -18.53 -18.97
N VAL A 298 -13.22 -18.70 -17.70
CA VAL A 298 -12.28 -19.23 -16.69
C VAL A 298 -12.69 -20.59 -16.14
N THR A 299 -13.90 -21.04 -16.46
CA THR A 299 -14.38 -22.36 -16.08
C THR A 299 -13.79 -23.39 -17.04
N TYR A 300 -13.08 -24.40 -16.51
CA TYR A 300 -12.59 -25.48 -17.36
C TYR A 300 -13.77 -26.39 -17.76
N THR A 301 -14.12 -26.36 -19.03
CA THR A 301 -14.91 -27.41 -19.63
C THR A 301 -13.99 -28.63 -19.82
N VAL A 302 -14.10 -29.63 -18.97
CA VAL A 302 -13.40 -30.92 -19.11
C VAL A 302 -14.33 -31.90 -19.81
#